data_7f54e9a5f231540fd52a45e55b9f9eb5
#
_entry.id   7f54e9a5f231540fd52a45e55b9f9eb5
#
_cell.length_a   1.000
_cell.length_b   1.000
_cell.length_c   1.000
_cell.angle_alpha   90.00
_cell.angle_beta   90.00
_cell.angle_gamma   90.00
#
_symmetry.space_group_name_H-M   'P 1'
#
loop_
_entity.id
_entity.type
_entity.pdbx_description
1 polymer ?
#
loop_
_entity_poly.entity_id
_entity_poly.type
_entity_poly.pdbx_seq_one_letter_code
_entity_poly.pdbx_strand_id
1 'polypeptide(L)'
;IISNIENYLTHNFTQEGEFIIHPLLVQKTYSETCWIPISDEELIQNKEWQTMIKKAEIKGLSEVMVHNTVCLYKTDDSNWCGKLYEETTFKKLLQDIKDNRYSLPTQREWEYLAGKGCRTIFPWGNNIDFSMNLKHMEWMDNDGEYTLEKENFFGLIIGDDPYCREIVYNEDEFSYKGGDGGRNICGGLGVVWGYFPVSPYFKDKELSIGDYINGGYDFFRRIIRIDDSVKEGYM
;
A
#
# COMPACT_ATOMS: atom_id res chain seq x y z
N ILE A 1 -14.06 27.39 -11.63
CA ILE A 1 -13.36 26.55 -10.61
C ILE A 1 -14.24 25.37 -10.25
N ILE A 2 -15.54 25.58 -9.90
CA ILE A 2 -16.45 24.49 -9.47
C ILE A 2 -16.62 23.41 -10.55
N SER A 3 -16.88 23.81 -11.80
CA SER A 3 -17.01 22.87 -12.91
C SER A 3 -15.75 22.01 -13.14
N ASN A 4 -14.58 22.55 -12.86
CA ASN A 4 -13.33 21.79 -12.97
C ASN A 4 -13.20 20.76 -11.85
N ILE A 5 -13.70 21.05 -10.64
CA ILE A 5 -13.70 20.11 -9.51
C ILE A 5 -14.68 18.97 -9.78
N GLU A 6 -15.91 19.26 -10.21
CA GLU A 6 -16.91 18.25 -10.56
C GLU A 6 -16.42 17.31 -11.66
N ASN A 7 -15.82 17.86 -12.71
CA ASN A 7 -15.20 17.08 -13.76
C ASN A 7 -14.06 16.19 -13.25
N TYR A 8 -13.20 16.72 -12.39
CA TYR A 8 -12.12 15.96 -11.78
C TYR A 8 -12.65 14.80 -10.96
N LEU A 9 -13.62 15.03 -10.08
CA LEU A 9 -14.22 13.99 -9.24
C LEU A 9 -14.92 12.92 -10.10
N THR A 10 -15.66 13.32 -11.12
CA THR A 10 -16.36 12.40 -12.02
C THR A 10 -15.39 11.46 -12.74
N HIS A 11 -14.21 11.95 -13.15
CA HIS A 11 -13.23 11.16 -13.88
C HIS A 11 -12.35 10.30 -12.98
N ASN A 12 -12.02 10.81 -11.79
CA ASN A 12 -11.02 10.18 -10.91
C ASN A 12 -11.61 9.47 -9.70
N PHE A 13 -12.93 9.40 -9.57
CA PHE A 13 -13.58 8.71 -8.46
C PHE A 13 -14.53 7.63 -8.95
N THR A 14 -14.59 6.55 -8.20
CA THR A 14 -15.53 5.46 -8.46
C THR A 14 -16.95 5.93 -8.21
N GLN A 15 -17.85 5.65 -9.14
CA GLN A 15 -19.27 5.98 -9.00
C GLN A 15 -19.92 5.14 -7.89
N GLU A 16 -20.89 5.74 -7.21
CA GLU A 16 -21.71 5.05 -6.21
C GLU A 16 -22.44 3.86 -6.84
N GLY A 17 -22.63 2.80 -6.04
CA GLY A 17 -23.34 1.60 -6.46
C GLY A 17 -23.55 0.65 -5.30
N GLU A 18 -24.43 -0.31 -5.50
CA GLU A 18 -24.63 -1.42 -4.57
C GLU A 18 -23.77 -2.61 -5.00
N PHE A 19 -23.03 -3.17 -4.06
CA PHE A 19 -22.14 -4.29 -4.29
C PHE A 19 -22.32 -5.33 -3.18
N ILE A 20 -22.21 -6.59 -3.58
CA ILE A 20 -22.16 -7.71 -2.64
C ILE A 20 -20.69 -8.00 -2.37
N ILE A 21 -20.30 -7.86 -1.12
CA ILE A 21 -18.99 -8.27 -0.63
C ILE A 21 -19.17 -9.58 0.12
N HIS A 22 -18.66 -10.66 -0.44
CA HIS A 22 -18.67 -11.96 0.21
C HIS A 22 -17.70 -11.99 1.40
N PRO A 23 -17.85 -12.93 2.34
CA PRO A 23 -16.93 -13.06 3.46
C PRO A 23 -15.49 -13.24 3.00
N LEU A 24 -14.57 -12.48 3.62
CA LEU A 24 -13.15 -12.46 3.28
C LEU A 24 -12.30 -12.71 4.53
N LEU A 25 -11.25 -13.52 4.39
CA LEU A 25 -10.08 -13.41 5.25
C LEU A 25 -9.12 -12.43 4.59
N VAL A 26 -8.67 -11.44 5.36
CA VAL A 26 -7.88 -10.33 4.84
C VAL A 26 -6.58 -10.21 5.61
N GLN A 27 -5.47 -10.07 4.93
CA GLN A 27 -4.17 -9.78 5.54
C GLN A 27 -4.25 -8.43 6.26
N LYS A 28 -3.83 -8.39 7.54
CA LYS A 28 -3.95 -7.21 8.40
C LYS A 28 -3.19 -6.00 7.84
N THR A 29 -1.94 -6.22 7.42
CA THR A 29 -1.07 -5.20 6.82
C THR A 29 -0.83 -5.52 5.35
N TYR A 30 -0.51 -4.52 4.55
CA TYR A 30 -0.04 -4.74 3.19
C TYR A 30 1.38 -5.34 3.18
N SER A 31 1.75 -5.94 2.05
CA SER A 31 3.09 -6.50 1.80
C SER A 31 3.82 -5.65 0.77
N GLU A 32 5.12 -5.55 0.94
CA GLU A 32 6.02 -5.00 -0.08
C GLU A 32 6.00 -5.90 -1.33
N THR A 33 6.20 -5.29 -2.47
CA THR A 33 6.47 -5.98 -3.72
C THR A 33 7.99 -6.24 -3.88
N CYS A 34 8.57 -6.34 -4.91
CA CYS A 34 10.00 -6.33 -5.30
C CYS A 34 11.10 -6.56 -4.21
N TRP A 35 10.76 -6.66 -2.92
CA TRP A 35 11.72 -6.81 -1.82
C TRP A 35 11.67 -8.21 -1.22
N ILE A 36 12.76 -8.96 -1.40
CA ILE A 36 12.90 -10.35 -0.93
C ILE A 36 13.80 -10.36 0.30
N PRO A 37 13.35 -10.96 1.42
CA PRO A 37 14.19 -11.07 2.61
C PRO A 37 15.49 -11.82 2.32
N ILE A 38 16.59 -11.31 2.85
CA ILE A 38 17.89 -11.97 2.86
C ILE A 38 17.94 -12.90 4.08
N SER A 39 18.43 -14.11 3.91
CA SER A 39 18.64 -15.01 5.05
C SER A 39 19.78 -14.50 5.95
N ASP A 40 19.71 -14.85 7.24
CA ASP A 40 20.76 -14.47 8.21
C ASP A 40 22.14 -14.99 7.77
N GLU A 41 22.18 -16.19 7.19
CA GLU A 41 23.41 -16.79 6.70
C GLU A 41 24.03 -15.96 5.55
N GLU A 42 23.23 -15.57 4.56
CA GLU A 42 23.69 -14.71 3.46
C GLU A 42 24.12 -13.33 3.97
N LEU A 43 23.36 -12.75 4.87
CA LEU A 43 23.68 -11.45 5.47
C LEU A 43 25.04 -11.47 6.17
N ILE A 44 25.34 -12.54 6.94
CA ILE A 44 26.60 -12.70 7.67
C ILE A 44 27.77 -12.95 6.70
N GLN A 45 27.58 -13.74 5.66
CA GLN A 45 28.62 -14.11 4.72
C GLN A 45 29.02 -12.99 3.76
N ASN A 46 28.10 -12.06 3.47
CA ASN A 46 28.37 -10.98 2.54
C ASN A 46 29.20 -9.85 3.15
N LYS A 47 30.49 -9.80 2.78
CA LYS A 47 31.46 -8.83 3.30
C LYS A 47 31.09 -7.36 2.98
N GLU A 48 30.45 -7.12 1.86
CA GLU A 48 30.03 -5.78 1.45
C GLU A 48 28.92 -5.28 2.37
N TRP A 49 27.88 -6.08 2.58
CA TRP A 49 26.78 -5.73 3.48
C TRP A 49 27.25 -5.57 4.92
N GLN A 50 28.15 -6.44 5.39
CA GLN A 50 28.76 -6.29 6.71
C GLN A 50 29.57 -4.98 6.85
N THR A 51 30.20 -4.53 5.76
CA THR A 51 30.90 -3.24 5.75
C THR A 51 29.92 -2.05 5.79
N MET A 52 28.79 -2.17 5.08
CA MET A 52 27.73 -1.16 5.09
C MET A 52 27.11 -1.05 6.48
N ILE A 53 26.79 -2.17 7.12
CA ILE A 53 26.26 -2.24 8.47
C ILE A 53 27.21 -1.55 9.48
N LYS A 54 28.49 -1.90 9.45
CA LYS A 54 29.47 -1.26 10.35
C LYS A 54 29.57 0.26 10.16
N LYS A 55 29.50 0.73 8.91
CA LYS A 55 29.50 2.17 8.64
C LYS A 55 28.22 2.84 9.15
N ALA A 56 27.07 2.18 9.04
CA ALA A 56 25.82 2.66 9.57
C ALA A 56 25.86 2.78 11.10
N GLU A 57 26.35 1.74 11.76
CA GLU A 57 26.50 1.72 13.23
C GLU A 57 27.39 2.85 13.76
N ILE A 58 28.53 3.10 13.10
CA ILE A 58 29.42 4.22 13.45
C ILE A 58 28.71 5.57 13.33
N LYS A 59 27.76 5.69 12.38
CA LYS A 59 26.97 6.91 12.16
C LYS A 59 25.68 6.96 12.99
N GLY A 60 25.38 5.94 13.78
CA GLY A 60 24.13 5.85 14.54
C GLY A 60 22.87 5.66 13.67
N LEU A 61 23.02 5.11 12.44
CA LEU A 61 21.91 4.84 11.55
C LEU A 61 21.31 3.47 11.83
N SER A 62 19.99 3.38 11.74
CA SER A 62 19.25 2.12 11.85
C SER A 62 18.90 1.50 10.48
N GLU A 63 19.17 2.20 9.38
CA GLU A 63 18.89 1.74 8.03
C GLU A 63 19.96 2.22 7.04
N VAL A 64 20.22 1.38 6.04
CA VAL A 64 21.02 1.71 4.84
C VAL A 64 20.34 1.14 3.64
N MET A 65 19.97 1.99 2.70
CA MET A 65 19.34 1.60 1.44
C MET A 65 20.21 1.98 0.24
N VAL A 66 20.41 1.02 -0.65
CA VAL A 66 20.93 1.26 -2.00
C VAL A 66 19.75 1.09 -2.96
N HIS A 67 19.43 2.14 -3.67
CA HIS A 67 18.24 2.22 -4.54
C HIS A 67 18.16 1.00 -5.47
N ASN A 68 17.01 0.35 -5.51
CA ASN A 68 16.72 -0.83 -6.32
C ASN A 68 17.81 -1.93 -6.24
N THR A 69 18.40 -2.11 -5.06
CA THR A 69 19.48 -3.10 -4.88
C THR A 69 19.34 -3.83 -3.55
N VAL A 70 19.55 -3.15 -2.43
CA VAL A 70 19.53 -3.74 -1.10
C VAL A 70 19.05 -2.73 -0.05
N CYS A 71 18.24 -3.20 0.88
CA CYS A 71 17.87 -2.47 2.09
C CYS A 71 18.33 -3.28 3.31
N LEU A 72 19.17 -2.69 4.16
CA LEU A 72 19.65 -3.26 5.42
C LEU A 72 19.10 -2.41 6.55
N TYR A 73 18.42 -3.02 7.52
CA TYR A 73 17.74 -2.28 8.59
C TYR A 73 17.81 -3.03 9.92
N LYS A 74 17.71 -2.28 11.01
CA LYS A 74 17.60 -2.85 12.36
C LYS A 74 16.14 -3.12 12.71
N THR A 75 15.90 -4.30 13.29
CA THR A 75 14.64 -4.62 13.96
C THR A 75 14.55 -3.98 15.34
N ASP A 76 13.39 -4.05 15.98
CA ASP A 76 13.16 -3.58 17.36
C ASP A 76 14.12 -4.26 18.36
N ASP A 77 14.51 -5.51 18.12
CA ASP A 77 15.50 -6.25 18.91
C ASP A 77 16.95 -5.84 18.60
N SER A 78 17.15 -4.79 17.81
CA SER A 78 18.46 -4.28 17.40
C SER A 78 19.29 -5.23 16.52
N ASN A 79 18.67 -6.27 15.96
CA ASN A 79 19.31 -7.16 15.00
C ASN A 79 19.24 -6.55 13.58
N TRP A 80 20.32 -6.71 12.81
CA TRP A 80 20.31 -6.32 11.41
C TRP A 80 19.63 -7.40 10.57
N CYS A 81 18.73 -6.96 9.70
CA CYS A 81 18.08 -7.73 8.66
C CYS A 81 18.31 -7.08 7.30
N GLY A 82 18.00 -7.79 6.24
CA GLY A 82 18.17 -7.26 4.90
C GLY A 82 17.10 -7.74 3.93
N LYS A 83 16.92 -6.96 2.86
CA LYS A 83 16.07 -7.29 1.72
C LYS A 83 16.84 -6.97 0.44
N LEU A 84 16.73 -7.84 -0.57
CA LEU A 84 17.21 -7.61 -1.93
C LEU A 84 16.07 -7.14 -2.81
N TYR A 85 16.38 -6.20 -3.71
CA TYR A 85 15.44 -5.78 -4.73
C TYR A 85 15.45 -6.76 -5.89
N GLU A 86 14.29 -7.29 -6.24
CA GLU A 86 14.06 -8.09 -7.42
C GLU A 86 12.95 -7.46 -8.27
N GLU A 87 13.31 -7.05 -9.47
CA GLU A 87 12.36 -6.49 -10.42
C GLU A 87 11.26 -7.50 -10.73
N THR A 88 10.01 -7.10 -10.62
CA THR A 88 8.87 -7.98 -10.85
C THR A 88 7.79 -7.31 -11.70
N THR A 89 6.91 -8.12 -12.29
CA THR A 89 5.76 -7.68 -13.07
C THR A 89 4.46 -8.08 -12.37
N PHE A 90 3.34 -7.47 -12.77
CA PHE A 90 2.02 -7.90 -12.28
C PHE A 90 1.72 -9.37 -12.58
N LYS A 91 2.18 -9.86 -13.72
CA LYS A 91 2.03 -11.28 -14.09
C LYS A 91 2.73 -12.21 -13.09
N LYS A 92 3.99 -11.90 -12.73
CA LYS A 92 4.74 -12.69 -11.75
C LYS A 92 4.08 -12.62 -10.37
N LEU A 93 3.76 -11.41 -9.90
CA LEU A 93 3.06 -11.23 -8.62
C LEU A 93 1.75 -12.02 -8.56
N LEU A 94 0.92 -11.95 -9.60
CA LEU A 94 -0.35 -12.67 -9.64
C LEU A 94 -0.16 -14.19 -9.61
N GLN A 95 0.87 -14.68 -10.32
CA GLN A 95 1.21 -16.11 -10.30
C GLN A 95 1.64 -16.54 -8.90
N ASP A 96 2.55 -15.80 -8.27
CA ASP A 96 3.05 -16.11 -6.92
C ASP A 96 1.92 -16.12 -5.88
N ILE A 97 0.99 -15.17 -5.98
CA ILE A 97 -0.19 -15.10 -5.11
C ILE A 97 -1.10 -16.33 -5.31
N LYS A 98 -1.39 -16.69 -6.55
CA LYS A 98 -2.24 -17.85 -6.89
C LYS A 98 -1.60 -19.18 -6.47
N ASP A 99 -0.30 -19.35 -6.68
CA ASP A 99 0.43 -20.56 -6.29
C ASP A 99 0.39 -20.79 -4.78
N ASN A 100 0.32 -19.73 -4.00
CA ASN A 100 0.14 -19.75 -2.56
C ASN A 100 -1.34 -19.78 -2.11
N ARG A 101 -2.29 -19.98 -3.03
CA ARG A 101 -3.74 -20.04 -2.78
C ARG A 101 -4.36 -18.77 -2.19
N TYR A 102 -3.77 -17.64 -2.49
CA TYR A 102 -4.32 -16.31 -2.16
C TYR A 102 -4.90 -15.63 -3.40
N SER A 103 -5.53 -14.51 -3.17
CA SER A 103 -6.00 -13.59 -4.21
C SER A 103 -5.61 -12.16 -3.86
N LEU A 104 -5.61 -11.27 -4.85
CA LEU A 104 -5.66 -9.84 -4.64
C LEU A 104 -7.12 -9.40 -4.42
N PRO A 105 -7.39 -8.35 -3.64
CA PRO A 105 -8.71 -7.77 -3.59
C PRO A 105 -9.07 -7.17 -4.95
N THR A 106 -10.35 -7.20 -5.27
CA THR A 106 -10.90 -6.35 -6.33
C THR A 106 -10.93 -4.91 -5.87
N GLN A 107 -11.09 -3.98 -6.81
CA GLN A 107 -11.25 -2.56 -6.49
C GLN A 107 -12.39 -2.34 -5.47
N ARG A 108 -13.52 -3.00 -5.63
CA ARG A 108 -14.69 -2.86 -4.76
C ARG A 108 -14.49 -3.45 -3.37
N GLU A 109 -13.84 -4.60 -3.30
CA GLU A 109 -13.46 -5.20 -2.02
C GLU A 109 -12.50 -4.27 -1.27
N TRP A 110 -11.48 -3.73 -1.95
CA TRP A 110 -10.54 -2.80 -1.33
C TRP A 110 -11.23 -1.50 -0.87
N GLU A 111 -12.10 -0.91 -1.69
CA GLU A 111 -12.89 0.27 -1.35
C GLU A 111 -13.74 0.05 -0.10
N TYR A 112 -14.35 -1.12 0.04
CA TYR A 112 -15.08 -1.51 1.23
C TYR A 112 -14.17 -1.67 2.45
N LEU A 113 -13.04 -2.36 2.29
CA LEU A 113 -12.07 -2.58 3.36
C LEU A 113 -11.46 -1.27 3.88
N ALA A 114 -11.20 -0.32 3.01
CA ALA A 114 -10.65 0.99 3.37
C ALA A 114 -11.73 1.95 3.88
N GLY A 115 -12.84 2.07 3.15
CA GLY A 115 -13.88 3.07 3.38
C GLY A 115 -15.06 2.62 4.24
N LYS A 116 -15.16 1.35 4.62
CA LYS A 116 -16.26 0.78 5.44
C LYS A 116 -17.66 0.97 4.86
N GLY A 117 -17.78 1.20 3.55
CA GLY A 117 -19.03 1.60 2.92
C GLY A 117 -19.48 3.04 3.24
N CYS A 118 -18.66 3.85 3.91
CA CYS A 118 -18.95 5.27 4.15
C CYS A 118 -18.81 6.07 2.84
N ARG A 119 -19.61 7.14 2.72
CA ARG A 119 -19.58 8.07 1.56
C ARG A 119 -18.72 9.30 1.86
N THR A 120 -17.63 9.13 2.56
CA THR A 120 -16.69 10.20 2.87
C THR A 120 -15.57 10.24 1.84
N ILE A 121 -15.03 11.44 1.59
CA ILE A 121 -13.92 11.62 0.64
C ILE A 121 -12.69 10.84 1.09
N PHE A 122 -12.39 10.87 2.39
CA PHE A 122 -11.25 10.19 2.98
C PHE A 122 -11.67 9.08 3.95
N PRO A 123 -10.79 8.15 4.31
CA PRO A 123 -11.09 7.10 5.29
C PRO A 123 -11.52 7.64 6.66
N TRP A 124 -11.08 8.84 7.01
CA TRP A 124 -11.38 9.52 8.29
C TRP A 124 -12.54 10.52 8.22
N GLY A 125 -13.05 10.89 7.03
CA GLY A 125 -14.13 11.87 6.88
C GLY A 125 -14.00 12.75 5.65
N ASN A 126 -14.59 13.96 5.69
CA ASN A 126 -14.61 14.88 4.55
C ASN A 126 -13.63 16.06 4.67
N ASN A 127 -12.92 16.17 5.78
CA ASN A 127 -12.04 17.28 6.05
C ASN A 127 -10.60 16.81 6.24
N ILE A 128 -9.64 17.65 5.88
CA ILE A 128 -8.27 17.56 6.36
C ILE A 128 -8.13 18.57 7.50
N ASP A 129 -7.84 18.06 8.70
CA ASP A 129 -7.68 18.86 9.90
C ASP A 129 -6.17 19.04 10.19
N PHE A 130 -5.76 20.24 10.59
CA PHE A 130 -4.37 20.53 10.97
C PHE A 130 -3.89 19.77 12.22
N SER A 131 -4.81 19.18 13.00
CA SER A 131 -4.48 18.31 14.12
C SER A 131 -4.11 16.88 13.69
N MET A 132 -4.33 16.52 12.42
CA MET A 132 -3.98 15.20 11.89
C MET A 132 -2.47 15.13 11.66
N ASN A 133 -1.86 14.03 12.08
CA ASN A 133 -0.46 13.75 11.76
C ASN A 133 -0.40 13.03 10.40
N LEU A 134 -0.22 13.80 9.33
CA LEU A 134 -0.12 13.31 7.95
C LEU A 134 1.32 13.42 7.46
N LYS A 135 1.81 12.40 6.77
CA LYS A 135 3.15 12.44 6.14
C LYS A 135 3.24 13.54 5.09
N HIS A 136 4.46 13.98 4.82
CA HIS A 136 4.79 14.92 3.73
C HIS A 136 4.21 16.32 3.87
N MET A 137 3.85 16.74 5.08
CA MET A 137 3.38 18.10 5.36
C MET A 137 4.42 18.85 6.17
N GLU A 138 4.85 20.04 5.67
CA GLU A 138 5.93 20.83 6.27
C GLU A 138 5.65 21.28 7.72
N TRP A 139 4.37 21.37 8.10
CA TRP A 139 3.98 21.81 9.46
C TRP A 139 3.90 20.68 10.48
N MET A 140 4.18 19.44 10.06
CA MET A 140 4.10 18.30 10.95
C MET A 140 5.47 18.00 11.54
N ASP A 141 5.65 18.43 12.77
CA ASP A 141 6.81 18.07 13.59
C ASP A 141 6.58 16.68 14.20
N ASN A 142 7.32 15.69 13.75
CA ASN A 142 6.87 14.33 13.54
C ASN A 142 7.31 13.33 14.62
N ASP A 143 7.10 13.63 15.88
CA ASP A 143 7.34 12.66 16.97
C ASP A 143 6.14 11.72 17.24
N GLY A 144 5.08 11.79 16.44
CA GLY A 144 3.85 11.04 16.63
C GLY A 144 3.57 9.99 15.54
N GLU A 145 2.76 9.00 15.91
CA GLU A 145 2.23 8.01 14.96
C GLU A 145 1.39 8.68 13.87
N TYR A 146 1.65 8.36 12.62
CA TYR A 146 0.87 8.89 11.49
C TYR A 146 -0.58 8.45 11.55
N THR A 147 -1.51 9.37 11.26
CA THR A 147 -2.95 9.11 11.35
C THR A 147 -3.36 7.94 10.44
N LEU A 148 -2.73 7.78 9.28
CA LEU A 148 -3.07 6.74 8.31
C LEU A 148 -2.40 5.38 8.58
N GLU A 149 -1.43 5.31 9.49
CA GLU A 149 -0.82 4.04 9.92
C GLU A 149 -1.60 3.35 11.03
N LYS A 150 -2.69 3.97 11.52
CA LYS A 150 -3.58 3.37 12.52
C LYS A 150 -4.50 2.34 11.91
N GLU A 151 -4.85 1.36 12.73
CA GLU A 151 -5.84 0.36 12.34
C GLU A 151 -7.19 1.04 12.04
N ASN A 152 -7.79 0.67 10.93
CA ASN A 152 -9.13 1.12 10.59
C ASN A 152 -10.21 0.35 11.37
N PHE A 153 -11.50 0.57 11.05
CA PHE A 153 -12.63 -0.09 11.70
C PHE A 153 -12.55 -1.63 11.67
N PHE A 154 -11.95 -2.21 10.65
CA PHE A 154 -11.77 -3.66 10.53
C PHE A 154 -10.48 -4.17 11.17
N GLY A 155 -9.71 -3.32 11.84
CA GLY A 155 -8.41 -3.66 12.38
C GLY A 155 -7.31 -3.81 11.31
N LEU A 156 -7.52 -3.21 10.13
CA LEU A 156 -6.59 -3.27 9.01
C LEU A 156 -5.74 -2.00 8.96
N ILE A 157 -4.47 -2.17 8.67
CA ILE A 157 -3.56 -1.07 8.29
C ILE A 157 -3.59 -1.01 6.77
N ILE A 158 -4.14 0.08 6.22
CA ILE A 158 -4.31 0.29 4.78
C ILE A 158 -3.13 1.13 4.27
N GLY A 159 -2.67 0.83 3.06
CA GLY A 159 -1.63 1.62 2.39
C GLY A 159 -2.20 2.91 1.79
N ASP A 160 -2.68 3.81 2.64
CA ASP A 160 -3.34 5.06 2.29
C ASP A 160 -2.46 6.29 2.55
N ASP A 161 -1.24 6.21 2.13
CA ASP A 161 -0.29 7.32 2.05
C ASP A 161 -0.24 7.82 0.59
N PRO A 162 -0.13 9.11 0.28
CA PRO A 162 -0.05 9.61 -1.08
C PRO A 162 1.01 8.92 -1.96
N TYR A 163 2.08 8.43 -1.36
CA TYR A 163 3.13 7.68 -2.07
C TYR A 163 2.87 6.18 -2.11
N CYS A 164 2.39 5.59 -1.01
CA CYS A 164 2.10 4.17 -0.93
C CYS A 164 0.75 3.86 -1.58
N ARG A 165 0.71 2.81 -2.40
CA ARG A 165 -0.52 2.37 -3.05
C ARG A 165 -0.59 0.86 -3.11
N GLU A 166 -1.77 0.32 -2.93
CA GLU A 166 -2.02 -1.12 -2.98
C GLU A 166 -2.54 -1.54 -4.35
N ILE A 167 -1.98 -2.62 -4.87
CA ILE A 167 -2.39 -3.25 -6.13
C ILE A 167 -3.71 -3.98 -5.91
N VAL A 168 -4.68 -3.73 -6.77
CA VAL A 168 -5.96 -4.45 -6.86
C VAL A 168 -6.12 -5.06 -8.26
N TYR A 169 -6.92 -6.13 -8.35
CA TYR A 169 -7.07 -6.88 -9.57
C TYR A 169 -8.55 -7.14 -9.89
N ASN A 170 -9.00 -6.66 -11.05
CA ASN A 170 -10.35 -6.85 -11.55
C ASN A 170 -10.29 -7.54 -12.91
N GLU A 171 -10.77 -8.80 -13.01
CA GLU A 171 -11.05 -9.49 -14.28
C GLU A 171 -10.05 -9.21 -15.42
N ASP A 172 -8.74 -9.43 -15.18
CA ASP A 172 -7.62 -9.18 -16.09
C ASP A 172 -7.04 -7.75 -16.12
N GLU A 173 -7.54 -6.85 -15.30
CA GLU A 173 -7.02 -5.50 -15.16
C GLU A 173 -6.45 -5.26 -13.76
N PHE A 174 -5.31 -4.59 -13.72
CA PHE A 174 -4.70 -4.11 -12.48
C PHE A 174 -4.91 -2.61 -12.35
N SER A 175 -5.14 -2.17 -11.13
CA SER A 175 -5.14 -0.76 -10.77
C SER A 175 -4.56 -0.56 -9.38
N TYR A 176 -4.41 0.71 -9.00
CA TYR A 176 -3.90 1.07 -7.70
C TYR A 176 -4.96 1.75 -6.84
N LYS A 177 -4.81 1.59 -5.53
CA LYS A 177 -5.67 2.21 -4.51
C LYS A 177 -4.81 2.71 -3.35
N GLY A 178 -5.29 3.76 -2.67
CA GLY A 178 -4.68 4.27 -1.44
C GLY A 178 -3.62 5.35 -1.63
N GLY A 179 -3.16 5.58 -2.86
CA GLY A 179 -2.21 6.62 -3.24
C GLY A 179 -1.99 6.64 -4.75
N ASP A 180 -1.16 7.56 -5.24
CA ASP A 180 -0.82 7.69 -6.67
C ASP A 180 0.70 7.70 -6.94
N GLY A 181 1.49 7.23 -5.96
CA GLY A 181 2.95 7.32 -6.02
C GLY A 181 3.48 8.74 -5.85
N GLY A 182 2.72 9.60 -5.19
CA GLY A 182 3.11 10.98 -4.88
C GLY A 182 2.92 11.98 -6.03
N ARG A 183 2.27 11.60 -7.13
CA ARG A 183 2.10 12.48 -8.31
C ARG A 183 1.39 13.78 -7.97
N ASN A 184 0.28 13.72 -7.25
CA ASN A 184 -0.50 14.91 -6.89
C ASN A 184 0.21 15.76 -5.85
N ILE A 185 0.78 15.15 -4.81
CA ILE A 185 1.45 15.88 -3.74
C ILE A 185 2.73 16.56 -4.22
N CYS A 186 3.55 15.87 -5.02
CA CYS A 186 4.75 16.44 -5.66
C CYS A 186 4.42 17.43 -6.77
N GLY A 187 3.21 17.37 -7.34
CA GLY A 187 2.74 18.29 -8.36
C GLY A 187 2.42 19.70 -7.87
N GLY A 188 2.58 19.99 -6.57
CA GLY A 188 2.36 21.31 -6.01
C GLY A 188 0.89 21.76 -5.99
N LEU A 189 -0.04 20.82 -6.04
CA LEU A 189 -1.48 21.10 -6.07
C LEU A 189 -2.07 21.48 -4.69
N GLY A 190 -1.24 21.49 -3.65
CA GLY A 190 -1.65 21.73 -2.27
C GLY A 190 -2.19 20.50 -1.57
N VAL A 191 -2.43 20.64 -0.26
CA VAL A 191 -2.71 19.53 0.66
C VAL A 191 -3.92 18.70 0.24
N VAL A 192 -5.05 19.34 0.00
CA VAL A 192 -6.31 18.65 -0.32
C VAL A 192 -6.17 17.82 -1.59
N TRP A 193 -5.64 18.40 -2.65
CA TRP A 193 -5.43 17.71 -3.93
C TRP A 193 -4.36 16.63 -3.82
N GLY A 194 -3.29 16.89 -3.04
CA GLY A 194 -2.23 15.94 -2.79
C GLY A 194 -2.72 14.68 -2.09
N TYR A 195 -3.76 14.81 -1.27
CA TYR A 195 -4.36 13.69 -0.52
C TYR A 195 -5.59 13.07 -1.19
N PHE A 196 -6.13 13.59 -2.28
CA PHE A 196 -7.23 12.93 -2.98
C PHE A 196 -6.96 11.48 -3.37
N PRO A 197 -5.74 11.08 -3.79
CA PRO A 197 -5.44 9.69 -4.08
C PRO A 197 -5.59 8.74 -2.89
N VAL A 198 -5.55 9.25 -1.65
CA VAL A 198 -5.78 8.47 -0.42
C VAL A 198 -7.27 8.15 -0.21
N SER A 199 -8.16 8.80 -0.96
CA SER A 199 -9.59 8.45 -0.93
C SER A 199 -9.80 6.98 -1.28
N PRO A 200 -10.66 6.26 -0.52
CA PRO A 200 -11.03 4.89 -0.89
C PRO A 200 -11.61 4.79 -2.31
N TYR A 201 -12.21 5.85 -2.80
CA TYR A 201 -12.92 5.87 -4.08
C TYR A 201 -12.10 6.46 -5.23
N PHE A 202 -10.89 6.94 -4.97
CA PHE A 202 -10.01 7.43 -6.02
C PHE A 202 -9.64 6.30 -7.00
N LYS A 203 -9.69 6.58 -8.29
CA LYS A 203 -9.23 5.68 -9.35
C LYS A 203 -7.89 6.13 -9.86
N ASP A 204 -6.89 5.30 -9.73
CA ASP A 204 -5.63 5.51 -10.41
C ASP A 204 -5.66 4.80 -11.78
N LYS A 205 -4.61 4.99 -12.53
CA LYS A 205 -4.41 4.44 -13.87
C LYS A 205 -4.56 2.92 -13.87
N GLU A 206 -5.26 2.40 -14.87
CA GLU A 206 -5.24 0.98 -15.22
C GLU A 206 -3.88 0.59 -15.78
N LEU A 207 -3.46 -0.64 -15.52
CA LEU A 207 -2.13 -1.16 -15.80
C LEU A 207 -2.22 -2.45 -16.58
N SER A 208 -1.25 -2.67 -17.45
CA SER A 208 -1.12 -3.91 -18.20
C SER A 208 -0.42 -4.99 -17.39
N ILE A 209 -0.82 -6.25 -17.60
CA ILE A 209 -0.26 -7.42 -16.91
C ILE A 209 1.26 -7.58 -17.10
N GLY A 210 1.82 -7.02 -18.16
CA GLY A 210 3.25 -7.03 -18.45
C GLY A 210 4.04 -5.85 -17.88
N ASP A 211 3.35 -4.86 -17.27
CA ASP A 211 4.03 -3.70 -16.70
C ASP A 211 4.85 -4.10 -15.46
N TYR A 212 5.94 -3.37 -15.23
CA TYR A 212 6.77 -3.54 -14.05
C TYR A 212 6.14 -2.84 -12.83
N ILE A 213 6.31 -3.49 -11.69
CA ILE A 213 5.89 -2.97 -10.39
C ILE A 213 7.02 -2.12 -9.82
N ASN A 214 6.68 -0.99 -9.21
CA ASN A 214 7.63 -0.13 -8.53
C ASN A 214 7.69 -0.49 -7.04
N GLY A 215 8.70 -1.23 -6.63
CA GLY A 215 8.87 -1.68 -5.24
C GLY A 215 9.08 -0.57 -4.20
N GLY A 216 9.21 0.69 -4.61
CA GLY A 216 9.26 1.83 -3.69
C GLY A 216 7.88 2.39 -3.30
N TYR A 217 6.86 2.12 -4.12
CA TYR A 217 5.52 2.70 -3.95
C TYR A 217 4.39 1.68 -4.02
N ASP A 218 4.63 0.52 -4.65
CA ASP A 218 3.61 -0.47 -4.96
C ASP A 218 3.64 -1.58 -3.92
N PHE A 219 2.52 -1.78 -3.26
CA PHE A 219 2.29 -2.79 -2.24
C PHE A 219 1.11 -3.67 -2.66
N PHE A 220 0.88 -4.75 -1.94
CA PHE A 220 -0.26 -5.60 -2.18
C PHE A 220 -0.79 -6.20 -0.87
N ARG A 221 -2.03 -6.65 -0.90
CA ARG A 221 -2.70 -7.32 0.22
C ARG A 221 -3.23 -8.67 -0.24
N ARG A 222 -2.99 -9.70 0.55
CA ARG A 222 -3.55 -11.04 0.30
C ARG A 222 -4.93 -11.13 0.91
N ILE A 223 -5.82 -11.78 0.16
CA ILE A 223 -7.14 -12.16 0.66
C ILE A 223 -7.43 -13.63 0.35
N ILE A 224 -8.37 -14.22 1.09
CA ILE A 224 -9.02 -15.49 0.76
C ILE A 224 -10.52 -15.23 0.75
N ARG A 225 -11.18 -15.52 -0.37
CA ARG A 225 -12.64 -15.50 -0.46
C ARG A 225 -13.21 -16.78 0.13
N ILE A 226 -14.16 -16.64 1.05
CA ILE A 226 -14.81 -17.78 1.68
C ILE A 226 -16.05 -18.08 0.85
N ASP A 227 -16.04 -19.21 0.14
CA ASP A 227 -17.21 -19.66 -0.62
C ASP A 227 -18.35 -20.05 0.32
N ASP A 228 -19.52 -19.48 0.13
CA ASP A 228 -20.74 -19.85 0.87
C ASP A 228 -21.21 -21.29 0.61
N SER A 229 -20.68 -21.95 -0.43
CA SER A 229 -20.99 -23.34 -0.79
C SER A 229 -20.58 -24.41 0.23
N VAL A 230 -19.75 -24.04 1.22
CA VAL A 230 -19.31 -24.97 2.29
C VAL A 230 -20.36 -25.11 3.41
N LYS A 231 -21.43 -24.32 3.43
CA LYS A 231 -22.44 -24.32 4.51
C LYS A 231 -23.47 -25.45 4.42
N GLU A 232 -23.56 -26.22 3.34
CA GLU A 232 -24.57 -27.29 3.20
C GLU A 232 -24.16 -28.64 3.79
N GLY A 233 -23.01 -28.76 4.43
CA GLY A 233 -22.47 -30.01 4.97
C GLY A 233 -22.64 -30.27 6.47
N TYR A 234 -23.21 -29.33 7.23
CA TYR A 234 -23.37 -29.45 8.69
C TYR A 234 -24.80 -29.13 9.14
N MET A 235 -25.77 -29.88 8.66
CA MET A 235 -27.08 -30.04 9.31
C MET A 235 -27.39 -31.51 9.45
#